data_2df8df25a5ac0f3a28daa5aa57738b72
#
_entry.id   2df8df25a5ac0f3a28daa5aa57738b72
#
_cell.length_a   1.000
_cell.length_b   1.000
_cell.length_c   1.000
_cell.angle_alpha   90.00
_cell.angle_beta   90.00
_cell.angle_gamma   90.00
#
_symmetry.space_group_name_H-M   'P 1'
#
loop_
_entity.id
_entity.type
_entity.pdbx_description
1 polymer ?
#
loop_
_entity_poly.entity_id
_entity_poly.type
_entity_poly.pdbx_seq_one_letter_code
_entity_poly.pdbx_strand_id
1 'polypeptide(L)'
;MKKIRVILFLMLSTCILSSCGNDKNTTKENKKSEKSNYNGIKEIDFSNKDNEKLKKFLAFYTSNKDKYKYYSSALEEYTLMFGYDYLYEVYLIAFINGENEFQADEEKVSSFKSSLVTFDERFGNVYEQFKSLIPLIKEELNKGIDKNGNGIDEKYKEFIELAEEKTTIIDEIKEYYNSNEYKTDNLSKGRELNDKYLANYKKTRAKYRELYNLFFEIDEELSNNDIKSFKDKGLPAKMEMAKARLLLKMFTKELYASSFQFEFIKAGTTININNRNYIDNLKNIHQVLDKTVQDMEKLDEKIIEKEDLNPEKYKEIVEEMKNMSTYLNEIITRFEKTDYKEIMQLITEFTVRNYLVERAIGTL
;
A
#
# COMPACT_ATOMS: atom_id res chain seq x y z
N MET A 1 -18.25 11.56 13.32
CA MET A 1 -17.27 10.92 12.41
C MET A 1 -15.98 11.73 12.22
N LYS A 2 -15.99 13.06 11.94
CA LYS A 2 -14.74 13.85 11.81
C LYS A 2 -13.83 13.86 13.06
N LYS A 3 -14.38 13.87 14.28
CA LYS A 3 -13.61 13.92 15.53
C LYS A 3 -12.87 12.61 15.87
N ILE A 4 -13.41 11.46 15.50
CA ILE A 4 -12.76 10.15 15.73
C ILE A 4 -11.54 9.97 14.82
N ARG A 5 -11.61 10.48 13.59
CA ARG A 5 -10.49 10.39 12.62
C ARG A 5 -9.27 11.24 13.01
N VAL A 6 -9.49 12.37 13.72
CA VAL A 6 -8.39 13.22 14.23
C VAL A 6 -7.67 12.56 15.42
N ILE A 7 -8.39 11.80 16.25
CA ILE A 7 -7.80 11.10 17.40
C ILE A 7 -6.94 9.92 16.93
N LEU A 8 -7.32 9.21 15.86
CA LEU A 8 -6.52 8.16 15.25
C LEU A 8 -5.20 8.71 14.66
N PHE A 9 -5.24 9.92 14.09
CA PHE A 9 -4.07 10.63 13.58
C PHE A 9 -3.05 10.93 14.68
N LEU A 10 -3.50 11.36 15.86
CA LEU A 10 -2.63 11.67 16.98
C LEU A 10 -2.04 10.42 17.66
N MET A 11 -2.75 9.30 17.70
CA MET A 11 -2.24 8.07 18.30
C MET A 11 -1.21 7.37 17.40
N LEU A 12 -1.37 7.39 16.08
CA LEU A 12 -0.38 6.84 15.15
C LEU A 12 0.94 7.64 15.13
N SER A 13 0.85 8.97 15.25
CA SER A 13 2.06 9.82 15.28
C SER A 13 2.84 9.72 16.60
N THR A 14 2.18 9.44 17.74
CA THR A 14 2.85 9.30 19.04
C THR A 14 3.53 7.96 19.25
N CYS A 15 3.04 6.86 18.64
CA CYS A 15 3.69 5.54 18.70
C CYS A 15 4.97 5.46 17.85
N ILE A 16 5.08 6.26 16.79
CA ILE A 16 6.28 6.30 15.92
C ILE A 16 7.43 7.08 16.61
N LEU A 17 7.13 8.05 17.47
CA LEU A 17 8.14 8.87 18.14
C LEU A 17 8.76 8.25 19.39
N SER A 18 8.18 7.19 19.96
CA SER A 18 8.69 6.54 21.17
C SER A 18 9.67 5.39 20.95
N SER A 19 9.94 4.97 19.71
CA SER A 19 10.90 3.92 19.39
C SER A 19 12.30 4.41 19.00
N CYS A 20 12.55 5.72 18.98
CA CYS A 20 13.90 6.29 18.81
C CYS A 20 14.60 6.39 20.16
N GLY A 21 15.09 5.26 20.67
CA GLY A 21 16.01 5.20 21.81
C GLY A 21 17.40 5.73 21.41
N ASN A 22 17.91 6.62 22.24
CA ASN A 22 19.25 7.20 22.21
C ASN A 22 20.36 6.20 21.90
N ASP A 23 21.04 6.38 20.78
CA ASP A 23 22.46 6.03 20.67
C ASP A 23 23.22 7.20 20.06
N LYS A 24 23.79 8.00 20.95
CA LYS A 24 24.86 8.95 20.62
C LYS A 24 26.16 8.17 20.56
N ASN A 25 26.62 7.87 19.37
CA ASN A 25 28.06 7.86 19.02
C ASN A 25 28.20 7.33 17.59
N THR A 26 28.32 8.22 16.62
CA THR A 26 29.00 7.86 15.38
C THR A 26 29.74 9.07 14.80
N THR A 27 31.00 8.85 14.67
CA THR A 27 32.05 9.60 14.01
C THR A 27 31.64 10.14 12.66
N LYS A 28 31.94 11.44 12.43
CA LYS A 28 31.88 12.09 11.14
C LYS A 28 32.87 11.46 10.17
N GLU A 29 32.42 10.61 9.29
CA GLU A 29 33.15 10.31 8.07
C GLU A 29 32.52 11.07 6.90
N ASN A 30 33.32 11.94 6.30
CA ASN A 30 33.04 12.61 5.04
C ASN A 30 32.96 11.58 3.92
N LYS A 31 31.78 11.09 3.58
CA LYS A 31 31.53 10.37 2.34
C LYS A 31 31.29 11.38 1.22
N LYS A 32 32.30 11.57 0.37
CA LYS A 32 32.10 12.09 -0.99
C LYS A 32 31.01 11.27 -1.67
N SER A 33 29.91 11.93 -2.06
CA SER A 33 28.90 11.34 -2.92
C SER A 33 29.56 11.00 -4.26
N GLU A 34 29.76 9.74 -4.53
CA GLU A 34 30.02 9.28 -5.88
C GLU A 34 28.79 9.60 -6.74
N LYS A 35 28.95 10.56 -7.65
CA LYS A 35 27.96 10.82 -8.69
C LYS A 35 27.88 9.57 -9.55
N SER A 36 26.85 8.76 -9.34
CA SER A 36 26.49 7.68 -10.25
C SER A 36 26.11 8.32 -11.59
N ASN A 37 26.96 8.10 -12.60
CA ASN A 37 26.68 8.44 -13.99
C ASN A 37 25.62 7.47 -14.54
N TYR A 38 24.34 7.71 -14.25
CA TYR A 38 23.24 7.05 -14.93
C TYR A 38 22.88 7.83 -16.19
N ASN A 39 23.44 7.42 -17.30
CA ASN A 39 22.97 7.82 -18.63
C ASN A 39 21.69 7.02 -18.93
N GLY A 40 20.52 7.62 -18.76
CA GLY A 40 19.27 7.07 -19.23
C GLY A 40 18.10 7.11 -18.25
N ILE A 41 17.74 8.30 -17.75
CA ILE A 41 16.40 8.49 -17.18
C ILE A 41 15.41 8.25 -18.31
N LYS A 42 14.63 7.16 -18.24
CA LYS A 42 13.51 6.99 -19.14
C LYS A 42 12.48 8.03 -18.78
N GLU A 43 12.14 8.88 -19.73
CA GLU A 43 11.06 9.86 -19.54
C GLU A 43 9.77 9.11 -19.19
N ILE A 44 9.16 9.45 -18.05
CA ILE A 44 7.85 8.92 -17.71
C ILE A 44 6.85 9.67 -18.55
N ASP A 45 6.14 8.94 -19.38
CA ASP A 45 5.12 9.50 -20.26
C ASP A 45 3.84 9.77 -19.45
N PHE A 46 3.54 11.07 -19.26
CA PHE A 46 2.30 11.54 -18.65
C PHE A 46 1.22 11.85 -19.70
N SER A 47 1.34 11.32 -20.91
CA SER A 47 0.31 11.47 -21.94
C SER A 47 -0.82 10.47 -21.75
N ASN A 48 -2.02 10.89 -22.17
CA ASN A 48 -3.18 10.01 -22.18
C ASN A 48 -2.98 8.86 -23.16
N LYS A 49 -3.18 7.65 -22.70
CA LYS A 49 -3.26 6.48 -23.57
C LYS A 49 -4.66 6.43 -24.19
N ASP A 50 -4.77 6.51 -25.51
CA ASP A 50 -6.05 6.33 -26.20
C ASP A 50 -6.51 4.87 -26.09
N ASN A 51 -7.23 4.57 -25.00
CA ASN A 51 -7.62 3.22 -24.63
C ASN A 51 -9.16 3.15 -24.50
N GLU A 52 -9.78 2.47 -25.46
CA GLU A 52 -11.23 2.28 -25.50
C GLU A 52 -11.80 1.60 -24.25
N LYS A 53 -11.03 0.67 -23.66
CA LYS A 53 -11.39 0.00 -22.40
C LYS A 53 -11.47 1.01 -21.25
N LEU A 54 -10.52 1.92 -21.20
CA LEU A 54 -10.45 2.97 -20.20
C LEU A 54 -11.55 4.00 -20.38
N LYS A 55 -11.89 4.40 -21.62
CA LYS A 55 -13.02 5.28 -21.91
C LYS A 55 -14.34 4.71 -21.41
N LYS A 56 -14.59 3.42 -21.64
CA LYS A 56 -15.79 2.73 -21.13
C LYS A 56 -15.82 2.72 -19.61
N PHE A 57 -14.67 2.53 -18.99
CA PHE A 57 -14.56 2.55 -17.53
C PHE A 57 -14.78 3.95 -16.94
N LEU A 58 -14.20 5.00 -17.53
CA LEU A 58 -14.43 6.38 -17.11
C LEU A 58 -15.91 6.76 -17.22
N ALA A 59 -16.60 6.28 -18.25
CA ALA A 59 -18.05 6.45 -18.39
C ALA A 59 -18.81 5.72 -17.27
N PHE A 60 -18.41 4.50 -16.91
CA PHE A 60 -18.95 3.76 -15.76
C PHE A 60 -18.69 4.49 -14.44
N TYR A 61 -17.45 4.91 -14.20
CA TYR A 61 -17.08 5.68 -13.02
C TYR A 61 -17.92 6.95 -12.86
N THR A 62 -18.08 7.69 -13.94
CA THR A 62 -18.85 8.95 -13.92
C THR A 62 -20.32 8.70 -13.58
N SER A 63 -20.89 7.59 -14.05
CA SER A 63 -22.29 7.21 -13.83
C SER A 63 -22.56 6.57 -12.46
N ASN A 64 -21.52 6.05 -11.78
CA ASN A 64 -21.65 5.25 -10.56
C ASN A 64 -20.68 5.72 -9.45
N LYS A 65 -20.55 7.03 -9.25
CA LYS A 65 -19.57 7.63 -8.30
C LYS A 65 -19.64 7.06 -6.89
N ASP A 66 -20.83 6.84 -6.35
CA ASP A 66 -20.99 6.33 -4.98
C ASP A 66 -20.52 4.88 -4.87
N LYS A 67 -20.87 4.04 -5.84
CA LYS A 67 -20.41 2.64 -5.91
C LYS A 67 -18.90 2.55 -6.03
N TYR A 68 -18.31 3.38 -6.92
CA TYR A 68 -16.86 3.45 -7.06
C TYR A 68 -16.17 3.88 -5.78
N LYS A 69 -16.74 4.83 -5.04
CA LYS A 69 -16.20 5.28 -3.75
C LYS A 69 -16.13 4.15 -2.72
N TYR A 70 -17.17 3.31 -2.63
CA TYR A 70 -17.13 2.13 -1.76
C TYR A 70 -16.06 1.14 -2.20
N TYR A 71 -15.93 0.90 -3.49
CA TYR A 71 -14.93 -0.01 -4.05
C TYR A 71 -13.50 0.50 -3.79
N SER A 72 -13.24 1.76 -4.08
CA SER A 72 -11.93 2.38 -3.81
C SER A 72 -11.59 2.35 -2.32
N SER A 73 -12.53 2.76 -1.45
CA SER A 73 -12.30 2.74 0.00
C SER A 73 -12.00 1.32 0.51
N ALA A 74 -12.71 0.31 0.04
CA ALA A 74 -12.46 -1.06 0.49
C ALA A 74 -11.12 -1.61 -0.04
N LEU A 75 -10.70 -1.24 -1.26
CA LEU A 75 -9.37 -1.61 -1.75
C LEU A 75 -8.26 -0.89 -0.98
N GLU A 76 -8.45 0.37 -0.60
CA GLU A 76 -7.50 1.13 0.22
C GLU A 76 -7.34 0.50 1.60
N GLU A 77 -8.46 0.21 2.31
CA GLU A 77 -8.43 -0.44 3.62
C GLU A 77 -7.80 -1.85 3.53
N TYR A 78 -8.16 -2.62 2.50
CA TYR A 78 -7.55 -3.93 2.25
C TYR A 78 -6.04 -3.81 1.99
N THR A 79 -5.61 -2.79 1.24
CA THR A 79 -4.20 -2.53 0.96
C THR A 79 -3.43 -2.23 2.24
N LEU A 80 -3.98 -1.43 3.13
CA LEU A 80 -3.36 -1.09 4.41
C LEU A 80 -3.16 -2.33 5.31
N MET A 81 -4.15 -3.23 5.34
CA MET A 81 -4.10 -4.42 6.19
C MET A 81 -3.30 -5.58 5.58
N PHE A 82 -3.53 -5.82 4.30
CA PHE A 82 -3.13 -7.04 3.62
C PHE A 82 -2.23 -6.80 2.40
N GLY A 83 -1.92 -5.55 2.08
CA GLY A 83 -1.00 -5.22 0.98
C GLY A 83 0.38 -5.84 1.21
N TYR A 84 0.88 -5.76 2.43
CA TYR A 84 2.10 -6.42 2.92
C TYR A 84 1.82 -7.67 3.73
N ASP A 85 0.56 -7.93 4.01
CA ASP A 85 0.04 -9.10 4.72
C ASP A 85 0.86 -9.50 5.96
N TYR A 86 1.05 -8.52 6.86
CA TYR A 86 1.75 -8.74 8.12
C TYR A 86 1.28 -10.00 8.83
N LEU A 87 -0.04 -10.23 8.88
CA LEU A 87 -0.58 -11.42 9.54
C LEU A 87 -0.17 -12.71 8.82
N TYR A 88 -0.12 -12.70 7.49
CA TYR A 88 0.34 -13.86 6.71
C TYR A 88 1.82 -14.15 6.96
N GLU A 89 2.65 -13.12 7.00
CA GLU A 89 4.08 -13.27 7.28
C GLU A 89 4.34 -13.85 8.66
N VAL A 90 3.76 -13.26 9.71
CA VAL A 90 3.96 -13.76 11.08
C VAL A 90 3.37 -15.14 11.26
N TYR A 91 2.28 -15.46 10.54
CA TYR A 91 1.70 -16.78 10.53
C TYR A 91 2.63 -17.82 9.90
N LEU A 92 3.22 -17.51 8.74
CA LEU A 92 4.18 -18.39 8.08
C LEU A 92 5.45 -18.57 8.92
N ILE A 93 6.01 -17.49 9.46
CA ILE A 93 7.20 -17.57 10.33
C ILE A 93 6.93 -18.43 11.56
N ALA A 94 5.74 -18.29 12.15
CA ALA A 94 5.38 -19.05 13.34
C ALA A 94 5.14 -20.53 13.06
N PHE A 95 4.48 -20.88 11.96
CA PHE A 95 3.89 -22.21 11.81
C PHE A 95 4.35 -23.01 10.58
N ILE A 96 5.07 -22.40 9.64
CA ILE A 96 5.50 -23.11 8.43
C ILE A 96 7.01 -23.27 8.44
N ASN A 97 7.48 -24.53 8.32
CA ASN A 97 8.91 -24.82 8.19
C ASN A 97 9.41 -24.66 6.75
N GLY A 98 10.73 -24.82 6.55
CA GLY A 98 11.36 -24.74 5.24
C GLY A 98 10.87 -25.76 4.20
N GLU A 99 10.16 -26.80 4.63
CA GLU A 99 9.55 -27.84 3.78
C GLU A 99 8.06 -27.56 3.49
N ASN A 100 7.55 -26.40 3.90
CA ASN A 100 6.15 -25.99 3.82
C ASN A 100 5.18 -26.85 4.66
N GLU A 101 5.67 -27.48 5.71
CA GLU A 101 4.84 -28.23 6.64
C GLU A 101 4.47 -27.38 7.85
N PHE A 102 3.23 -27.59 8.32
CA PHE A 102 2.75 -26.95 9.54
C PHE A 102 3.45 -27.55 10.76
N GLN A 103 4.16 -26.70 11.50
CA GLN A 103 4.80 -27.05 12.77
C GLN A 103 4.43 -25.99 13.81
N ALA A 104 3.88 -26.45 14.93
CA ALA A 104 3.55 -25.60 16.05
C ALA A 104 4.03 -26.23 17.34
N ASP A 105 4.64 -25.40 18.19
CA ASP A 105 4.99 -25.69 19.57
C ASP A 105 4.55 -24.51 20.45
N GLU A 106 4.71 -24.62 21.76
CA GLU A 106 4.27 -23.56 22.68
C GLU A 106 4.98 -22.22 22.47
N GLU A 107 6.25 -22.23 22.11
CA GLU A 107 7.04 -21.02 21.84
C GLU A 107 6.52 -20.30 20.59
N LYS A 108 6.32 -21.04 19.52
CA LYS A 108 5.76 -20.53 18.25
C LYS A 108 4.35 -19.97 18.43
N VAL A 109 3.49 -20.69 19.16
CA VAL A 109 2.15 -20.22 19.48
C VAL A 109 2.20 -18.95 20.32
N SER A 110 3.08 -18.87 21.33
CA SER A 110 3.25 -17.67 22.15
C SER A 110 3.73 -16.47 21.31
N SER A 111 4.69 -16.68 20.43
CA SER A 111 5.16 -15.65 19.48
C SER A 111 4.06 -15.18 18.55
N PHE A 112 3.26 -16.10 18.00
CA PHE A 112 2.14 -15.76 17.14
C PHE A 112 1.04 -14.98 17.88
N LYS A 113 0.70 -15.37 19.13
CA LYS A 113 -0.25 -14.61 19.97
C LYS A 113 0.22 -13.17 20.20
N SER A 114 1.49 -12.95 20.45
CA SER A 114 2.06 -11.60 20.57
C SER A 114 1.92 -10.81 19.26
N SER A 115 2.08 -11.47 18.13
CA SER A 115 1.88 -10.86 16.81
C SER A 115 0.42 -10.54 16.53
N LEU A 116 -0.53 -11.34 17.03
CA LEU A 116 -1.97 -11.01 16.95
C LEU A 116 -2.32 -9.76 17.75
N VAL A 117 -1.74 -9.60 18.96
CA VAL A 117 -1.89 -8.36 19.73
C VAL A 117 -1.35 -7.16 18.95
N THR A 118 -0.16 -7.29 18.37
CA THR A 118 0.42 -6.23 17.53
C THR A 118 -0.43 -5.92 16.30
N PHE A 119 -1.03 -6.95 15.68
CA PHE A 119 -1.97 -6.74 14.57
C PHE A 119 -3.19 -5.94 15.01
N ASP A 120 -3.80 -6.28 16.14
CA ASP A 120 -4.97 -5.58 16.67
C ASP A 120 -4.65 -4.12 17.05
N GLU A 121 -3.50 -3.88 17.67
CA GLU A 121 -3.05 -2.54 18.01
C GLU A 121 -2.81 -1.65 16.78
N ARG A 122 -2.21 -2.20 15.73
CA ARG A 122 -1.84 -1.45 14.53
C ARG A 122 -2.96 -1.35 13.50
N PHE A 123 -3.67 -2.41 13.28
CA PHE A 123 -4.61 -2.56 12.17
C PHE A 123 -6.06 -2.83 12.60
N GLY A 124 -6.34 -3.03 13.90
CA GLY A 124 -7.66 -3.42 14.38
C GLY A 124 -8.77 -2.47 13.94
N ASN A 125 -8.53 -1.15 14.00
CA ASN A 125 -9.53 -0.18 13.54
C ASN A 125 -9.78 -0.25 12.04
N VAL A 126 -8.71 -0.42 11.24
CA VAL A 126 -8.80 -0.54 9.78
C VAL A 126 -9.50 -1.86 9.41
N TYR A 127 -9.20 -2.92 10.17
CA TYR A 127 -9.83 -4.23 10.01
C TYR A 127 -11.35 -4.17 10.23
N GLU A 128 -11.80 -3.54 11.32
CA GLU A 128 -13.22 -3.38 11.60
C GLU A 128 -13.91 -2.44 10.60
N GLN A 129 -13.24 -1.39 10.13
CA GLN A 129 -13.74 -0.53 9.07
C GLN A 129 -13.93 -1.31 7.78
N PHE A 130 -12.94 -2.10 7.39
CA PHE A 130 -13.05 -2.96 6.19
C PHE A 130 -14.22 -3.95 6.31
N LYS A 131 -14.35 -4.65 7.44
CA LYS A 131 -15.49 -5.55 7.71
C LYS A 131 -16.83 -4.83 7.55
N SER A 132 -16.92 -3.58 8.00
CA SER A 132 -18.14 -2.78 7.90
C SER A 132 -18.47 -2.35 6.46
N LEU A 133 -17.49 -2.30 5.56
CA LEU A 133 -17.72 -1.99 4.14
C LEU A 133 -18.25 -3.19 3.35
N ILE A 134 -17.94 -4.42 3.75
CA ILE A 134 -18.37 -5.63 3.05
C ILE A 134 -19.88 -5.68 2.80
N PRO A 135 -20.75 -5.52 3.82
CA PRO A 135 -22.20 -5.54 3.58
C PRO A 135 -22.68 -4.38 2.70
N LEU A 136 -22.09 -3.20 2.80
CA LEU A 136 -22.44 -2.05 1.97
C LEU A 136 -22.12 -2.30 0.49
N ILE A 137 -20.97 -2.92 0.22
CA ILE A 137 -20.57 -3.29 -1.14
C ILE A 137 -21.49 -4.37 -1.70
N LYS A 138 -21.84 -5.39 -0.90
CA LYS A 138 -22.80 -6.41 -1.29
C LYS A 138 -24.17 -5.84 -1.61
N GLU A 139 -24.62 -4.85 -0.84
CA GLU A 139 -25.85 -4.11 -1.13
C GLU A 139 -25.78 -3.40 -2.48
N GLU A 140 -24.68 -2.70 -2.76
CA GLU A 140 -24.48 -2.01 -4.05
C GLU A 140 -24.45 -3.00 -5.23
N LEU A 141 -23.77 -4.13 -5.06
CA LEU A 141 -23.74 -5.19 -6.07
C LEU A 141 -25.13 -5.81 -6.32
N ASN A 142 -25.96 -5.93 -5.29
CA ASN A 142 -27.32 -6.46 -5.39
C ASN A 142 -28.30 -5.51 -6.11
N LYS A 143 -27.99 -4.20 -6.17
CA LYS A 143 -28.78 -3.23 -6.95
C LYS A 143 -28.65 -3.45 -8.46
N GLY A 144 -27.67 -4.19 -8.88
CA GLY A 144 -27.43 -4.62 -10.26
C GLY A 144 -25.96 -4.56 -10.64
N ILE A 145 -25.56 -5.55 -11.42
CA ILE A 145 -24.22 -5.63 -12.01
C ILE A 145 -24.20 -4.79 -13.29
N ASP A 146 -23.32 -3.81 -13.34
CA ASP A 146 -23.15 -2.99 -14.55
C ASP A 146 -22.32 -3.73 -15.60
N LYS A 147 -22.99 -4.27 -16.61
CA LYS A 147 -22.35 -4.99 -17.72
C LYS A 147 -21.46 -4.09 -18.60
N ASN A 148 -21.58 -2.77 -18.48
CA ASN A 148 -20.78 -1.82 -19.25
C ASN A 148 -19.43 -1.51 -18.57
N GLY A 149 -19.27 -1.86 -17.29
CA GLY A 149 -18.09 -1.57 -16.47
C GLY A 149 -16.90 -2.52 -16.66
N ASN A 150 -16.74 -3.15 -17.82
CA ASN A 150 -15.64 -4.11 -18.09
C ASN A 150 -15.54 -5.28 -17.10
N GLY A 151 -16.66 -5.70 -16.51
CA GLY A 151 -16.69 -6.80 -15.54
C GLY A 151 -16.13 -6.42 -14.16
N ILE A 152 -16.11 -5.14 -13.82
CA ILE A 152 -15.62 -4.69 -12.51
C ILE A 152 -16.49 -5.22 -11.39
N ASP A 153 -17.82 -5.13 -11.55
CA ASP A 153 -18.75 -5.59 -10.53
C ASP A 153 -18.60 -7.10 -10.28
N GLU A 154 -18.46 -7.90 -11.32
CA GLU A 154 -18.23 -9.34 -11.20
C GLU A 154 -16.90 -9.62 -10.47
N LYS A 155 -15.81 -8.93 -10.87
CA LYS A 155 -14.49 -9.07 -10.23
C LYS A 155 -14.53 -8.63 -8.77
N TYR A 156 -15.25 -7.53 -8.50
CA TYR A 156 -15.40 -7.02 -7.16
C TYR A 156 -16.23 -7.94 -6.27
N LYS A 157 -17.28 -8.55 -6.83
CA LYS A 157 -18.08 -9.56 -6.14
C LYS A 157 -17.24 -10.75 -5.71
N GLU A 158 -16.46 -11.33 -6.63
CA GLU A 158 -15.55 -12.44 -6.33
C GLU A 158 -14.51 -12.04 -5.25
N PHE A 159 -13.97 -10.84 -5.33
CA PHE A 159 -13.02 -10.34 -4.34
C PHE A 159 -13.64 -10.19 -2.96
N ILE A 160 -14.83 -9.58 -2.86
CA ILE A 160 -15.51 -9.32 -1.58
C ILE A 160 -15.95 -10.64 -0.92
N GLU A 161 -16.41 -11.62 -1.68
CA GLU A 161 -16.74 -12.96 -1.15
C GLU A 161 -15.50 -13.63 -0.54
N LEU A 162 -14.37 -13.59 -1.22
CA LEU A 162 -13.10 -14.13 -0.72
C LEU A 162 -12.55 -13.34 0.48
N ALA A 163 -12.70 -12.02 0.47
CA ALA A 163 -12.24 -11.14 1.55
C ALA A 163 -13.10 -11.35 2.83
N GLU A 164 -14.40 -11.54 2.70
CA GLU A 164 -15.29 -11.89 3.81
C GLU A 164 -14.92 -13.27 4.41
N GLU A 165 -14.69 -14.26 3.56
CA GLU A 165 -14.19 -15.58 4.01
C GLU A 165 -12.85 -15.41 4.75
N LYS A 166 -11.93 -14.59 4.23
CA LYS A 166 -10.64 -14.29 4.89
C LYS A 166 -10.82 -13.69 6.27
N THR A 167 -11.70 -12.70 6.42
CA THR A 167 -11.95 -12.09 7.73
C THR A 167 -12.54 -13.07 8.72
N THR A 168 -13.45 -13.95 8.28
CA THR A 168 -14.01 -15.04 9.11
C THR A 168 -12.92 -15.99 9.59
N ILE A 169 -12.04 -16.44 8.69
CA ILE A 169 -10.91 -17.32 9.05
C ILE A 169 -9.97 -16.67 10.04
N ILE A 170 -9.67 -15.36 9.86
CA ILE A 170 -8.82 -14.61 10.79
C ILE A 170 -9.47 -14.52 12.17
N ASP A 171 -10.76 -14.25 12.26
CA ASP A 171 -11.48 -14.21 13.53
C ASP A 171 -11.47 -15.58 14.22
N GLU A 172 -11.68 -16.68 13.46
CA GLU A 172 -11.56 -18.05 13.98
C GLU A 172 -10.14 -18.38 14.48
N ILE A 173 -9.09 -17.95 13.77
CA ILE A 173 -7.69 -18.09 14.20
C ILE A 173 -7.45 -17.33 15.51
N LYS A 174 -7.92 -16.08 15.60
CA LYS A 174 -7.77 -15.28 16.81
C LYS A 174 -8.48 -15.92 18.01
N GLU A 175 -9.70 -16.38 17.83
CA GLU A 175 -10.46 -17.07 18.87
C GLU A 175 -9.76 -18.34 19.35
N TYR A 176 -9.37 -19.21 18.41
CA TYR A 176 -8.72 -20.49 18.69
C TYR A 176 -7.43 -20.34 19.53
N TYR A 177 -6.55 -19.42 19.13
CA TYR A 177 -5.29 -19.23 19.86
C TYR A 177 -5.50 -18.44 21.17
N ASN A 178 -6.44 -17.48 21.23
CA ASN A 178 -6.70 -16.71 22.43
C ASN A 178 -7.43 -17.52 23.52
N SER A 179 -8.35 -18.41 23.14
CA SER A 179 -9.04 -19.31 24.07
C SER A 179 -8.14 -20.41 24.64
N ASN A 180 -6.95 -20.61 24.08
CA ASN A 180 -6.03 -21.71 24.37
C ASN A 180 -6.60 -23.12 24.03
N GLU A 181 -7.58 -23.19 23.14
CA GLU A 181 -8.17 -24.46 22.66
C GLU A 181 -7.11 -25.41 22.09
N TYR A 182 -6.06 -24.84 21.47
CA TYR A 182 -4.90 -25.58 20.93
C TYR A 182 -4.21 -26.51 21.94
N LYS A 183 -4.37 -26.26 23.25
CA LYS A 183 -3.79 -27.11 24.30
C LYS A 183 -4.55 -28.42 24.51
N THR A 184 -5.81 -28.45 24.09
CA THR A 184 -6.70 -29.59 24.34
C THR A 184 -6.95 -30.47 23.11
N ASP A 185 -6.77 -29.94 21.90
CA ASP A 185 -7.07 -30.62 20.63
C ASP A 185 -5.82 -31.11 19.88
N ASN A 186 -4.63 -30.97 20.49
CA ASN A 186 -3.34 -31.30 19.87
C ASN A 186 -3.12 -30.58 18.54
N LEU A 187 -3.53 -29.32 18.45
CA LEU A 187 -3.41 -28.46 17.26
C LEU A 187 -4.18 -28.97 16.02
N SER A 188 -5.17 -29.83 16.21
CA SER A 188 -5.97 -30.38 15.10
C SER A 188 -6.71 -29.28 14.34
N LYS A 189 -7.45 -28.43 15.06
CA LYS A 189 -8.14 -27.27 14.49
C LYS A 189 -7.16 -26.23 13.94
N GLY A 190 -5.99 -26.08 14.59
CA GLY A 190 -4.92 -25.21 14.10
C GLY A 190 -4.42 -25.57 12.71
N ARG A 191 -4.28 -26.88 12.41
CA ARG A 191 -3.91 -27.38 11.07
C ARG A 191 -5.01 -27.10 10.05
N GLU A 192 -6.28 -27.37 10.40
CA GLU A 192 -7.43 -27.07 9.53
C GLU A 192 -7.50 -25.57 9.19
N LEU A 193 -7.37 -24.71 10.19
CA LEU A 193 -7.35 -23.24 10.01
C LEU A 193 -6.18 -22.79 9.14
N ASN A 194 -5.00 -23.43 9.30
CA ASN A 194 -3.85 -23.19 8.43
C ASN A 194 -4.19 -23.43 6.96
N ASP A 195 -4.75 -24.60 6.66
CA ASP A 195 -5.05 -24.98 5.29
C ASP A 195 -6.10 -24.04 4.66
N LYS A 196 -7.15 -23.70 5.42
CA LYS A 196 -8.16 -22.72 5.02
C LYS A 196 -7.53 -21.35 4.74
N TYR A 197 -6.70 -20.86 5.68
CA TYR A 197 -6.08 -19.55 5.56
C TYR A 197 -5.15 -19.43 4.36
N LEU A 198 -4.27 -20.40 4.16
CA LEU A 198 -3.33 -20.43 3.03
C LEU A 198 -4.06 -20.56 1.68
N ALA A 199 -5.11 -21.37 1.62
CA ALA A 199 -5.90 -21.55 0.40
C ALA A 199 -6.68 -20.27 0.04
N ASN A 200 -7.36 -19.66 1.02
CA ASN A 200 -8.08 -18.40 0.85
C ASN A 200 -7.10 -17.27 0.48
N TYR A 201 -5.97 -17.16 1.19
CA TYR A 201 -4.96 -16.14 0.94
C TYR A 201 -4.53 -16.08 -0.53
N LYS A 202 -4.19 -17.21 -1.13
CA LYS A 202 -3.76 -17.27 -2.54
C LYS A 202 -4.82 -16.73 -3.49
N LYS A 203 -6.08 -17.12 -3.27
CA LYS A 203 -7.23 -16.71 -4.11
C LYS A 203 -7.52 -15.23 -3.94
N THR A 204 -7.65 -14.76 -2.70
CA THR A 204 -7.98 -13.37 -2.40
C THR A 204 -6.90 -12.43 -2.92
N ARG A 205 -5.61 -12.80 -2.77
CA ARG A 205 -4.51 -12.01 -3.28
C ARG A 205 -4.50 -11.92 -4.80
N ALA A 206 -4.81 -13.01 -5.51
CA ALA A 206 -4.91 -12.98 -6.96
C ALA A 206 -6.01 -12.01 -7.44
N LYS A 207 -7.19 -12.05 -6.81
CA LYS A 207 -8.30 -11.14 -7.14
C LYS A 207 -8.02 -9.70 -6.73
N TYR A 208 -7.43 -9.49 -5.57
CA TYR A 208 -6.97 -8.17 -5.15
C TYR A 208 -6.01 -7.54 -6.16
N ARG A 209 -4.99 -8.29 -6.62
CA ARG A 209 -4.04 -7.78 -7.63
C ARG A 209 -4.72 -7.41 -8.94
N GLU A 210 -5.66 -8.24 -9.39
CA GLU A 210 -6.43 -7.97 -10.61
C GLU A 210 -7.19 -6.64 -10.50
N LEU A 211 -7.88 -6.43 -9.38
CA LEU A 211 -8.62 -5.20 -9.10
C LEU A 211 -7.69 -4.01 -8.90
N TYR A 212 -6.64 -4.19 -8.10
CA TYR A 212 -5.67 -3.13 -7.83
C TYR A 212 -5.05 -2.60 -9.12
N ASN A 213 -4.64 -3.48 -10.03
CA ASN A 213 -4.10 -3.08 -11.33
C ASN A 213 -5.13 -2.32 -12.17
N LEU A 214 -6.38 -2.79 -12.17
CA LEU A 214 -7.45 -2.13 -12.90
C LEU A 214 -7.73 -0.72 -12.35
N PHE A 215 -7.84 -0.58 -11.03
CA PHE A 215 -8.04 0.72 -10.39
C PHE A 215 -6.84 1.64 -10.58
N PHE A 216 -5.64 1.09 -10.56
CA PHE A 216 -4.44 1.85 -10.85
C PHE A 216 -4.44 2.42 -12.29
N GLU A 217 -4.80 1.62 -13.31
CA GLU A 217 -4.91 2.09 -14.70
C GLU A 217 -5.87 3.29 -14.82
N ILE A 218 -6.95 3.27 -14.03
CA ILE A 218 -7.93 4.35 -13.97
C ILE A 218 -7.36 5.60 -13.31
N ASP A 219 -6.74 5.43 -12.15
CA ASP A 219 -6.13 6.51 -11.40
C ASP A 219 -4.97 7.15 -12.19
N GLU A 220 -4.20 6.34 -12.94
CA GLU A 220 -3.16 6.81 -13.85
C GLU A 220 -3.75 7.73 -14.92
N GLU A 221 -4.84 7.30 -15.57
CA GLU A 221 -5.48 8.10 -16.62
C GLU A 221 -6.13 9.38 -16.08
N LEU A 222 -6.83 9.29 -14.93
CA LEU A 222 -7.40 10.47 -14.27
C LEU A 222 -6.30 11.46 -13.90
N SER A 223 -5.20 10.98 -13.35
CA SER A 223 -4.04 11.82 -12.98
C SER A 223 -3.40 12.46 -14.20
N ASN A 224 -3.25 11.73 -15.32
CA ASN A 224 -2.73 12.26 -16.57
C ASN A 224 -3.65 13.34 -17.17
N ASN A 225 -4.97 13.16 -17.08
CA ASN A 225 -5.94 14.17 -17.49
C ASN A 225 -5.82 15.45 -16.65
N ASP A 226 -5.65 15.30 -15.32
CA ASP A 226 -5.45 16.43 -14.41
C ASP A 226 -4.13 17.15 -14.70
N ILE A 227 -3.03 16.43 -14.85
CA ILE A 227 -1.71 16.99 -15.20
C ILE A 227 -1.80 17.80 -16.49
N LYS A 228 -2.42 17.24 -17.53
CA LYS A 228 -2.65 17.96 -18.80
C LYS A 228 -3.51 19.19 -18.62
N SER A 229 -4.65 19.06 -17.94
CA SER A 229 -5.57 20.17 -17.68
C SER A 229 -4.88 21.31 -16.92
N PHE A 230 -4.10 21.00 -15.88
CA PHE A 230 -3.36 22.00 -15.11
C PHE A 230 -2.27 22.67 -15.94
N LYS A 231 -1.55 21.90 -16.76
CA LYS A 231 -0.57 22.43 -17.70
C LYS A 231 -1.20 23.43 -18.68
N ASP A 232 -2.32 23.04 -19.31
CA ASP A 232 -3.03 23.86 -20.31
C ASP A 232 -3.61 25.15 -19.69
N LYS A 233 -3.95 25.11 -18.40
CA LYS A 233 -4.44 26.27 -17.63
C LYS A 233 -3.32 27.13 -17.02
N GLY A 234 -2.07 26.73 -17.13
CA GLY A 234 -0.93 27.42 -16.52
C GLY A 234 -0.95 27.39 -14.98
N LEU A 235 -1.29 26.22 -14.40
CA LEU A 235 -1.37 25.96 -12.97
C LEU A 235 -0.23 25.04 -12.52
N PRO A 236 1.02 25.53 -12.42
CA PRO A 236 2.20 24.71 -12.18
C PRO A 236 2.19 24.04 -10.80
N ALA A 237 1.66 24.65 -9.74
CA ALA A 237 1.65 24.06 -8.41
C ALA A 237 0.72 22.81 -8.39
N LYS A 238 -0.48 22.92 -8.92
CA LYS A 238 -1.42 21.79 -9.06
C LYS A 238 -0.87 20.71 -9.98
N MET A 239 -0.20 21.10 -11.06
CA MET A 239 0.39 20.16 -12.01
C MET A 239 1.51 19.31 -11.34
N GLU A 240 2.45 19.94 -10.65
CA GLU A 240 3.55 19.22 -10.00
C GLU A 240 3.05 18.34 -8.85
N MET A 241 2.04 18.79 -8.08
CA MET A 241 1.40 17.95 -7.07
C MET A 241 0.73 16.71 -7.67
N ALA A 242 0.02 16.86 -8.79
CA ALA A 242 -0.61 15.73 -9.49
C ALA A 242 0.43 14.73 -10.02
N LYS A 243 1.58 15.22 -10.55
CA LYS A 243 2.70 14.37 -10.95
C LYS A 243 3.30 13.61 -9.77
N ALA A 244 3.59 14.29 -8.67
CA ALA A 244 4.17 13.68 -7.48
C ALA A 244 3.26 12.57 -6.92
N ARG A 245 1.95 12.85 -6.84
CA ARG A 245 0.95 11.86 -6.43
C ARG A 245 0.94 10.63 -7.34
N LEU A 246 0.95 10.82 -8.66
CA LEU A 246 0.98 9.71 -9.61
C LEU A 246 2.25 8.89 -9.47
N LEU A 247 3.40 9.52 -9.29
CA LEU A 247 4.69 8.84 -9.11
C LEU A 247 4.72 7.98 -7.84
N LEU A 248 4.15 8.47 -6.73
CA LEU A 248 3.99 7.67 -5.51
C LEU A 248 3.10 6.44 -5.73
N LYS A 249 2.00 6.61 -6.47
CA LYS A 249 1.13 5.49 -6.84
C LYS A 249 1.84 4.48 -7.75
N MET A 250 2.61 4.95 -8.74
CA MET A 250 3.43 4.10 -9.60
C MET A 250 4.45 3.29 -8.81
N PHE A 251 5.12 3.93 -7.85
CA PHE A 251 6.07 3.25 -6.98
C PHE A 251 5.37 2.18 -6.12
N THR A 252 4.24 2.53 -5.53
CA THR A 252 3.41 1.59 -4.76
C THR A 252 2.99 0.39 -5.62
N LYS A 253 2.55 0.63 -6.85
CA LYS A 253 2.19 -0.44 -7.80
C LYS A 253 3.37 -1.38 -8.06
N GLU A 254 4.55 -0.85 -8.32
CA GLU A 254 5.76 -1.66 -8.53
C GLU A 254 6.09 -2.50 -7.29
N LEU A 255 5.99 -1.92 -6.09
CA LEU A 255 6.17 -2.68 -4.86
C LEU A 255 5.17 -3.82 -4.69
N TYR A 256 3.90 -3.62 -5.07
CA TYR A 256 2.87 -4.65 -4.94
C TYR A 256 2.80 -5.63 -6.09
N ALA A 257 3.18 -5.22 -7.31
CA ALA A 257 3.16 -6.07 -8.48
C ALA A 257 4.24 -7.15 -8.43
N SER A 258 5.33 -6.91 -7.69
CA SER A 258 6.38 -7.89 -7.57
C SER A 258 5.88 -9.15 -6.86
N SER A 259 6.18 -10.30 -7.42
CA SER A 259 6.05 -11.60 -6.74
C SER A 259 6.98 -11.72 -5.52
N PHE A 260 7.75 -10.67 -5.30
CA PHE A 260 8.73 -10.45 -4.28
C PHE A 260 8.30 -10.92 -2.89
N GLN A 261 7.11 -10.55 -2.44
CA GLN A 261 6.63 -10.92 -1.10
C GLN A 261 6.48 -12.42 -0.88
N PHE A 262 6.17 -13.19 -1.93
CA PHE A 262 6.01 -14.64 -1.80
C PHE A 262 7.32 -15.40 -1.74
N GLU A 263 8.32 -14.97 -2.50
CA GLU A 263 9.63 -15.61 -2.49
C GLU A 263 10.41 -15.27 -1.24
N PHE A 264 10.13 -14.08 -0.66
CA PHE A 264 10.72 -13.62 0.59
C PHE A 264 10.43 -14.56 1.76
N ILE A 265 9.18 -14.95 1.91
CA ILE A 265 8.73 -15.78 3.03
C ILE A 265 9.16 -17.23 2.83
N LYS A 266 9.12 -17.70 1.58
CA LYS A 266 9.41 -19.10 1.25
C LYS A 266 10.87 -19.50 1.42
N ALA A 267 11.78 -18.57 1.28
CA ALA A 267 13.20 -18.88 1.24
C ALA A 267 13.88 -18.85 2.61
N GLY A 268 13.31 -18.17 3.62
CA GLY A 268 13.99 -17.98 4.93
C GLY A 268 15.40 -17.40 4.84
N THR A 269 16.00 -17.33 3.65
CA THR A 269 17.41 -17.02 3.45
C THR A 269 17.80 -16.32 2.16
N THR A 270 17.08 -16.44 1.07
CA THR A 270 17.54 -15.81 -0.20
C THR A 270 16.40 -15.50 -1.14
N ILE A 271 16.16 -14.21 -1.35
CA ILE A 271 15.32 -13.75 -2.43
C ILE A 271 16.19 -13.63 -3.67
N ASN A 272 15.84 -14.42 -4.65
CA ASN A 272 16.41 -14.26 -5.96
C ASN A 272 15.66 -13.12 -6.67
N ILE A 273 16.01 -11.86 -6.37
CA ILE A 273 15.56 -10.72 -7.17
C ILE A 273 16.31 -10.78 -8.49
N ASN A 274 16.02 -11.78 -9.29
CA ASN A 274 16.58 -11.92 -10.64
C ASN A 274 16.02 -10.88 -11.61
N ASN A 275 15.20 -9.93 -11.12
CA ASN A 275 14.61 -8.93 -11.96
C ASN A 275 15.31 -7.57 -11.76
N ARG A 276 16.50 -7.41 -12.36
CA ARG A 276 17.19 -6.11 -12.45
C ARG A 276 16.25 -5.01 -12.97
N ASN A 277 15.36 -5.32 -13.88
CA ASN A 277 14.39 -4.39 -14.44
C ASN A 277 13.46 -3.79 -13.37
N TYR A 278 13.15 -4.54 -12.32
CA TYR A 278 12.30 -4.09 -11.22
C TYR A 278 12.97 -2.96 -10.41
N ILE A 279 14.21 -3.17 -9.99
CA ILE A 279 14.98 -2.15 -9.25
C ILE A 279 15.21 -0.92 -10.13
N ASP A 280 15.50 -1.12 -11.41
CA ASP A 280 15.69 -0.03 -12.36
C ASP A 280 14.41 0.79 -12.57
N ASN A 281 13.24 0.15 -12.58
CA ASN A 281 11.94 0.85 -12.60
C ASN A 281 11.74 1.69 -11.35
N LEU A 282 11.99 1.12 -10.16
CA LEU A 282 11.88 1.86 -8.89
C LEU A 282 12.82 3.07 -8.86
N LYS A 283 14.07 2.91 -9.32
CA LYS A 283 15.04 3.99 -9.43
C LYS A 283 14.57 5.10 -10.37
N ASN A 284 14.03 4.72 -11.52
CA ASN A 284 13.54 5.68 -12.48
C ASN A 284 12.37 6.51 -11.92
N ILE A 285 11.40 5.85 -11.27
CA ILE A 285 10.28 6.54 -10.62
C ILE A 285 10.79 7.49 -9.53
N HIS A 286 11.72 7.03 -8.68
CA HIS A 286 12.31 7.84 -7.62
C HIS A 286 13.04 9.09 -8.17
N GLN A 287 13.84 8.95 -9.23
CA GLN A 287 14.55 10.09 -9.83
C GLN A 287 13.61 11.16 -10.40
N VAL A 288 12.50 10.70 -11.03
CA VAL A 288 11.49 11.63 -11.55
C VAL A 288 10.72 12.30 -10.40
N LEU A 289 10.43 11.56 -9.32
CA LEU A 289 9.81 12.13 -8.12
C LEU A 289 10.70 13.20 -7.48
N ASP A 290 11.98 12.90 -7.29
CA ASP A 290 12.95 13.85 -6.74
C ASP A 290 12.99 15.15 -7.53
N LYS A 291 13.03 15.06 -8.87
CA LYS A 291 12.97 16.23 -9.74
C LYS A 291 11.64 16.98 -9.58
N THR A 292 10.53 16.27 -9.54
CA THR A 292 9.19 16.87 -9.36
C THR A 292 9.13 17.65 -8.03
N VAL A 293 9.61 17.06 -6.94
CA VAL A 293 9.67 17.71 -5.62
C VAL A 293 10.56 18.96 -5.65
N GLN A 294 11.72 18.89 -6.30
CA GLN A 294 12.59 20.07 -6.48
C GLN A 294 11.91 21.18 -7.30
N ASP A 295 11.09 20.83 -8.28
CA ASP A 295 10.35 21.81 -9.06
C ASP A 295 9.18 22.40 -8.25
N MET A 296 8.53 21.62 -7.37
CA MET A 296 7.56 22.13 -6.40
C MET A 296 8.17 23.13 -5.42
N GLU A 297 9.39 22.89 -4.92
CA GLU A 297 10.09 23.78 -3.99
C GLU A 297 10.44 25.15 -4.55
N LYS A 298 10.64 25.23 -5.87
CA LYS A 298 11.00 26.48 -6.55
C LYS A 298 9.81 27.39 -6.82
N LEU A 299 8.60 26.93 -6.56
CA LEU A 299 7.41 27.73 -6.84
C LEU A 299 7.26 28.85 -5.81
N ASP A 300 7.05 30.07 -6.33
CA ASP A 300 6.83 31.27 -5.52
C ASP A 300 5.44 31.21 -4.83
N GLU A 301 5.34 31.71 -3.60
CA GLU A 301 4.09 31.77 -2.83
C GLU A 301 2.95 32.42 -3.60
N LYS A 302 3.26 33.49 -4.39
CA LYS A 302 2.28 34.19 -5.22
C LYS A 302 1.69 33.30 -6.32
N ILE A 303 2.47 32.33 -6.83
CA ILE A 303 1.96 31.36 -7.81
C ILE A 303 1.01 30.41 -7.10
N ILE A 304 1.37 29.93 -5.91
CA ILE A 304 0.56 29.01 -5.10
C ILE A 304 -0.77 29.65 -4.72
N GLU A 305 -0.75 30.91 -4.22
CA GLU A 305 -1.97 31.67 -3.89
C GLU A 305 -2.84 31.92 -5.11
N LYS A 306 -2.24 32.22 -6.27
CA LYS A 306 -2.99 32.41 -7.53
C LYS A 306 -3.73 31.18 -7.98
N GLU A 307 -3.28 30.00 -7.56
CA GLU A 307 -3.93 28.73 -7.83
C GLU A 307 -4.96 28.34 -6.76
N ASP A 308 -5.33 29.25 -5.86
CA ASP A 308 -6.23 29.04 -4.72
C ASP A 308 -5.73 27.95 -3.75
N LEU A 309 -4.43 27.80 -3.63
CA LEU A 309 -3.79 26.89 -2.68
C LEU A 309 -3.26 27.67 -1.47
N ASN A 310 -3.32 27.05 -0.29
CA ASN A 310 -2.74 27.62 0.91
C ASN A 310 -1.22 27.38 0.90
N PRO A 311 -0.35 28.43 0.93
CA PRO A 311 1.10 28.27 0.83
C PRO A 311 1.72 27.46 1.97
N GLU A 312 1.22 27.58 3.21
CA GLU A 312 1.72 26.81 4.36
C GLU A 312 1.44 25.32 4.19
N LYS A 313 0.20 24.97 3.83
CA LYS A 313 -0.16 23.58 3.55
C LYS A 313 0.59 23.01 2.34
N TYR A 314 0.81 23.83 1.32
CA TYR A 314 1.61 23.42 0.17
C TYR A 314 3.04 23.08 0.59
N LYS A 315 3.68 23.92 1.42
CA LYS A 315 5.01 23.64 1.97
C LYS A 315 5.05 22.37 2.83
N GLU A 316 4.04 22.15 3.66
CA GLU A 316 3.92 20.89 4.44
C GLU A 316 3.89 19.66 3.52
N ILE A 317 3.12 19.73 2.42
CA ILE A 317 3.06 18.64 1.44
C ILE A 317 4.40 18.44 0.74
N VAL A 318 5.07 19.51 0.35
CA VAL A 318 6.40 19.44 -0.28
C VAL A 318 7.39 18.75 0.66
N GLU A 319 7.39 19.11 1.95
CA GLU A 319 8.27 18.50 2.94
C GLU A 319 7.96 17.00 3.14
N GLU A 320 6.68 16.63 3.20
CA GLU A 320 6.30 15.22 3.26
C GLU A 320 6.70 14.46 2.00
N MET A 321 6.60 15.06 0.82
CA MET A 321 7.07 14.45 -0.43
C MET A 321 8.59 14.23 -0.44
N LYS A 322 9.37 15.10 0.17
CA LYS A 322 10.82 14.90 0.37
C LYS A 322 11.10 13.73 1.29
N ASN A 323 10.38 13.66 2.41
CA ASN A 323 10.48 12.52 3.32
C ASN A 323 10.16 11.22 2.59
N MET A 324 9.10 11.21 1.78
CA MET A 324 8.73 10.06 0.96
C MET A 324 9.84 9.68 -0.02
N SER A 325 10.42 10.65 -0.73
CA SER A 325 11.54 10.41 -1.64
C SER A 325 12.74 9.77 -0.91
N THR A 326 13.04 10.21 0.31
CA THR A 326 14.07 9.59 1.15
C THR A 326 13.75 8.14 1.48
N TYR A 327 12.52 7.83 1.90
CA TYR A 327 12.09 6.45 2.16
C TYR A 327 12.22 5.55 0.93
N LEU A 328 11.82 6.06 -0.24
CA LEU A 328 11.95 5.31 -1.50
C LEU A 328 13.40 4.98 -1.81
N ASN A 329 14.31 5.92 -1.61
CA ASN A 329 15.74 5.69 -1.81
C ASN A 329 16.30 4.65 -0.83
N GLU A 330 15.87 4.67 0.42
CA GLU A 330 16.25 3.66 1.41
C GLU A 330 15.74 2.27 1.01
N ILE A 331 14.49 2.15 0.60
CA ILE A 331 13.92 0.89 0.11
C ILE A 331 14.73 0.36 -1.07
N ILE A 332 15.03 1.18 -2.08
CA ILE A 332 15.84 0.81 -3.24
C ILE A 332 17.24 0.35 -2.80
N THR A 333 17.87 1.09 -1.89
CA THR A 333 19.21 0.77 -1.39
C THR A 333 19.25 -0.56 -0.65
N ARG A 334 18.21 -0.88 0.14
CA ARG A 334 18.10 -2.16 0.84
C ARG A 334 17.86 -3.32 -0.12
N PHE A 335 17.05 -3.10 -1.16
CA PHE A 335 16.90 -4.08 -2.23
C PHE A 335 18.23 -4.41 -2.92
N GLU A 336 19.06 -3.40 -3.20
CA GLU A 336 20.37 -3.60 -3.82
C GLU A 336 21.36 -4.35 -2.92
N LYS A 337 21.27 -4.13 -1.60
CA LYS A 337 22.13 -4.79 -0.60
C LYS A 337 21.62 -6.16 -0.16
N THR A 338 20.47 -6.59 -0.66
CA THR A 338 19.80 -7.81 -0.23
C THR A 338 19.53 -7.90 1.29
N ASP A 339 19.37 -6.74 1.92
CA ASP A 339 19.07 -6.61 3.35
C ASP A 339 17.56 -6.56 3.57
N TYR A 340 16.95 -7.72 3.62
CA TYR A 340 15.50 -7.86 3.58
C TYR A 340 14.80 -7.67 4.92
N LYS A 341 15.50 -7.82 6.03
CA LYS A 341 14.88 -7.74 7.36
C LYS A 341 14.28 -6.37 7.64
N GLU A 342 14.94 -5.31 7.19
CA GLU A 342 14.49 -3.93 7.39
C GLU A 342 13.58 -3.43 6.26
N ILE A 343 13.61 -4.08 5.09
CA ILE A 343 12.80 -3.67 3.93
C ILE A 343 11.31 -3.68 4.26
N MET A 344 10.81 -4.72 4.91
CA MET A 344 9.39 -4.85 5.21
C MET A 344 8.90 -3.75 6.16
N GLN A 345 9.72 -3.36 7.13
CA GLN A 345 9.41 -2.24 8.01
C GLN A 345 9.36 -0.93 7.21
N LEU A 346 10.37 -0.65 6.37
CA LEU A 346 10.40 0.53 5.52
C LEU A 346 9.22 0.61 4.56
N ILE A 347 8.86 -0.50 3.95
CA ILE A 347 7.71 -0.59 3.06
C ILE A 347 6.41 -0.28 3.82
N THR A 348 6.25 -0.82 5.03
CA THR A 348 5.08 -0.56 5.87
C THR A 348 4.99 0.93 6.23
N GLU A 349 6.08 1.52 6.68
CA GLU A 349 6.16 2.96 7.00
C GLU A 349 5.87 3.82 5.77
N PHE A 350 6.45 3.48 4.64
CA PHE A 350 6.16 4.14 3.36
C PHE A 350 4.67 4.10 3.03
N THR A 351 4.02 2.95 3.13
CA THR A 351 2.60 2.81 2.77
C THR A 351 1.70 3.67 3.63
N VAL A 352 1.93 3.66 4.94
CA VAL A 352 1.17 4.50 5.87
C VAL A 352 1.35 5.98 5.54
N ARG A 353 2.58 6.43 5.31
CA ARG A 353 2.87 7.82 4.95
C ARG A 353 2.29 8.20 3.59
N ASN A 354 2.41 7.32 2.59
CA ASN A 354 1.83 7.56 1.28
C ASN A 354 0.32 7.80 1.35
N TYR A 355 -0.39 6.96 2.11
CA TYR A 355 -1.81 7.15 2.35
C TYR A 355 -2.14 8.52 2.98
N LEU A 356 -1.34 8.97 3.94
CA LEU A 356 -1.53 10.27 4.58
C LEU A 356 -1.29 11.44 3.62
N VAL A 357 -0.25 11.34 2.80
CA VAL A 357 0.09 12.34 1.77
C VAL A 357 -1.00 12.42 0.72
N GLU A 358 -1.47 11.29 0.21
CA GLU A 358 -2.57 11.27 -0.77
C GLU A 358 -3.84 11.93 -0.25
N ARG A 359 -4.15 11.70 1.04
CA ARG A 359 -5.28 12.37 1.69
C ARG A 359 -5.06 13.87 1.87
N ALA A 360 -3.85 14.30 2.23
CA ALA A 360 -3.53 15.71 2.37
C ALA A 360 -3.70 16.46 1.05
N ILE A 361 -3.19 15.89 -0.05
CA ILE A 361 -3.38 16.43 -1.41
C ILE A 361 -4.86 16.49 -1.80
N GLY A 362 -5.63 15.47 -1.46
CA GLY A 362 -7.07 15.42 -1.78
C GLY A 362 -7.93 16.42 -1.01
N THR A 363 -7.38 17.14 -0.03
CA THR A 363 -8.06 18.16 0.78
C THR A 363 -7.66 19.60 0.42
N LEU A 364 -6.69 19.77 -0.48
CA LEU A 364 -6.33 21.07 -1.08
C LEU A 364 -7.22 21.41 -2.26
#